data_0db7431712c39919d54e8a6af6b54879
#
_entry.id   0db7431712c39919d54e8a6af6b54879
#
_cell.length_a   1.000
_cell.length_b   1.000
_cell.length_c   1.000
_cell.angle_alpha   90.00
_cell.angle_beta   90.00
_cell.angle_gamma   90.00
#
_symmetry.space_group_name_H-M   'P 1'
#
loop_
_entity.id
_entity.type
_entity.pdbx_description
1 polymer ?
#
loop_
_entity_poly.entity_id
_entity_poly.type
_entity_poly.pdbx_seq_one_letter_code
_entity_poly.pdbx_strand_id
1 'polypeptide(L)'
;MRYRKVVLDFETTGLSSKYDEILQVSAIDQDGNVLINEYCKPKSISTWEEAEEIHGISPAMVFDKKPFEDYVEILSDILTNAAEIIIYNADFEVGFLKKYGVEFNNNIYDLMYEFAEVYGQWNEYYGNYTWKSLDDCCLYYGYYLDNAHNSLADCKATLYCYNKVINKEDRYDAKEYVGKTVKEFLNEAWVRINNNSIKLRVYPIGAKRIKGYFYGEIKNYDDFKYQELLECKIHDISYNSPKSFSIYVDSFLQGDYDLLQKEVEKLKKQNSELEEETKKLRNARYENYKLYTEANEKVVKLEKKINKMKEKLGLVLKEKKKVPVFNSYGFYTAEYCRTTKKPMIQPSEYRAFKDVLLSQTRCKEIKKPVRDGEEIYAFLRVRNGYCALYYRNVKRGNKDD
;
A
#
# COMPACT_ATOMS: atom_id res chain seq x y z
N MET A 1 -9.10 17.39 32.98
CA MET A 1 -9.28 16.58 31.78
C MET A 1 -10.69 16.01 31.78
N ARG A 2 -11.42 16.15 30.67
CA ARG A 2 -12.81 15.69 30.53
C ARG A 2 -12.88 14.26 30.03
N TYR A 3 -11.90 13.87 29.21
CA TYR A 3 -11.83 12.52 28.62
C TYR A 3 -10.56 11.82 29.10
N ARG A 4 -10.66 10.52 29.44
CA ARG A 4 -9.48 9.70 29.75
C ARG A 4 -8.70 9.39 28.49
N LYS A 5 -9.42 9.12 27.37
CA LYS A 5 -8.87 8.83 26.07
C LYS A 5 -9.77 9.39 25.00
N VAL A 6 -9.16 9.84 23.92
CA VAL A 6 -9.85 10.23 22.68
C VAL A 6 -9.16 9.54 21.54
N VAL A 7 -9.92 8.89 20.66
CA VAL A 7 -9.41 8.35 19.39
C VAL A 7 -9.78 9.30 18.29
N LEU A 8 -8.84 9.59 17.42
CA LEU A 8 -8.99 10.53 16.31
C LEU A 8 -8.59 9.88 15.00
N ASP A 9 -9.32 10.22 13.93
CA ASP A 9 -9.01 9.82 12.56
C ASP A 9 -9.56 10.81 11.53
N PHE A 10 -8.88 10.96 10.39
CA PHE A 10 -9.24 11.83 9.28
C PHE A 10 -9.30 11.09 7.95
N GLU A 11 -10.28 11.47 7.09
CA GLU A 11 -10.18 11.26 5.65
C GLU A 11 -9.77 12.55 4.96
N THR A 12 -8.96 12.46 3.93
CA THR A 12 -8.29 13.62 3.32
C THR A 12 -8.26 13.54 1.80
N THR A 13 -8.01 14.67 1.14
CA THR A 13 -7.86 14.71 -0.33
C THR A 13 -6.56 14.06 -0.82
N GLY A 14 -5.66 13.66 0.09
CA GLY A 14 -4.39 13.02 -0.22
C GLY A 14 -3.47 12.94 1.00
N LEU A 15 -2.24 12.49 0.80
CA LEU A 15 -1.34 12.08 1.89
C LEU A 15 -0.47 13.20 2.48
N SER A 16 -0.53 14.40 1.95
CA SER A 16 0.38 15.48 2.35
C SER A 16 -0.34 16.56 3.14
N SER A 17 -0.15 16.63 4.44
CA SER A 17 -0.72 17.69 5.27
C SER A 17 -0.37 19.10 4.77
N LYS A 18 0.71 19.28 3.99
CA LYS A 18 1.07 20.57 3.40
C LYS A 18 0.16 21.01 2.26
N TYR A 19 -0.29 20.04 1.44
CA TYR A 19 -0.99 20.32 0.19
C TYR A 19 -2.44 19.85 0.20
N ASP A 20 -2.77 18.82 0.98
CA ASP A 20 -4.06 18.17 1.01
C ASP A 20 -4.95 18.71 2.14
N GLU A 21 -6.26 18.51 2.01
CA GLU A 21 -7.27 19.05 2.92
C GLU A 21 -8.10 17.92 3.53
N ILE A 22 -8.69 18.17 4.71
CA ILE A 22 -9.51 17.19 5.43
C ILE A 22 -10.91 17.15 4.81
N LEU A 23 -11.41 15.94 4.57
CA LEU A 23 -12.74 15.62 4.02
C LEU A 23 -13.70 15.05 5.07
N GLN A 24 -13.18 14.35 6.07
CA GLN A 24 -13.96 13.86 7.21
C GLN A 24 -13.11 13.93 8.46
N VAL A 25 -13.71 14.30 9.57
CA VAL A 25 -13.10 14.26 10.91
C VAL A 25 -13.97 13.45 11.83
N SER A 26 -13.38 12.50 12.55
CA SER A 26 -14.06 11.75 13.60
C SER A 26 -13.21 11.68 14.86
N ALA A 27 -13.85 11.86 16.00
CA ALA A 27 -13.26 11.54 17.29
C ALA A 27 -14.30 10.85 18.18
N ILE A 28 -13.84 9.85 18.93
CA ILE A 28 -14.64 9.13 19.92
C ILE A 28 -13.92 9.12 21.27
N ASP A 29 -14.68 8.95 22.36
CA ASP A 29 -14.10 8.76 23.68
C ASP A 29 -13.72 7.30 23.95
N GLN A 30 -13.19 7.02 25.14
CA GLN A 30 -12.77 5.69 25.58
C GLN A 30 -13.91 4.65 25.68
N ASP A 31 -15.14 5.09 25.68
CA ASP A 31 -16.34 4.24 25.77
C ASP A 31 -16.99 4.06 24.37
N GLY A 32 -16.41 4.66 23.33
CA GLY A 32 -16.90 4.62 21.95
C GLY A 32 -17.98 5.65 21.61
N ASN A 33 -18.24 6.61 22.53
CA ASN A 33 -19.20 7.67 22.25
C ASN A 33 -18.60 8.66 21.26
N VAL A 34 -19.40 9.05 20.25
CA VAL A 34 -18.97 9.98 19.22
C VAL A 34 -18.91 11.40 19.79
N LEU A 35 -17.75 12.02 19.73
CA LEU A 35 -17.52 13.40 20.14
C LEU A 35 -17.66 14.37 18.97
N ILE A 36 -17.17 13.94 17.80
CA ILE A 36 -17.34 14.62 16.52
C ILE A 36 -17.32 13.57 15.40
N ASN A 37 -18.14 13.76 14.37
CA ASN A 37 -18.11 13.00 13.11
C ASN A 37 -18.75 13.86 12.02
N GLU A 38 -17.90 14.57 11.27
CA GLU A 38 -18.35 15.57 10.31
C GLU A 38 -17.61 15.44 8.98
N TYR A 39 -18.35 15.59 7.90
CA TYR A 39 -17.78 15.79 6.58
C TYR A 39 -17.38 17.27 6.39
N CYS A 40 -16.26 17.49 5.74
CA CYS A 40 -15.69 18.82 5.54
C CYS A 40 -15.53 19.13 4.05
N LYS A 41 -15.89 20.35 3.68
CA LYS A 41 -15.67 20.87 2.33
C LYS A 41 -14.26 21.42 2.20
N PRO A 42 -13.42 20.87 1.30
CA PRO A 42 -12.12 21.46 1.02
C PRO A 42 -12.28 22.84 0.34
N LYS A 43 -11.35 23.76 0.61
CA LYS A 43 -11.38 25.15 0.09
C LYS A 43 -10.65 25.31 -1.23
N SER A 44 -9.53 24.61 -1.39
CA SER A 44 -8.59 24.81 -2.50
C SER A 44 -8.52 23.63 -3.47
N ILE A 45 -9.01 22.47 -3.07
CA ILE A 45 -8.96 21.25 -3.87
C ILE A 45 -10.37 20.90 -4.32
N SER A 46 -10.57 20.72 -5.61
CA SER A 46 -11.88 20.45 -6.20
C SER A 46 -12.08 18.98 -6.61
N THR A 47 -11.00 18.22 -6.76
CA THR A 47 -11.02 16.79 -7.13
C THR A 47 -9.88 16.03 -6.46
N TRP A 48 -10.11 14.78 -6.08
CA TRP A 48 -9.16 13.89 -5.38
C TRP A 48 -9.40 12.42 -5.76
N GLU A 49 -9.38 12.11 -7.04
CA GLU A 49 -9.79 10.81 -7.60
C GLU A 49 -9.07 9.63 -6.94
N GLU A 50 -7.74 9.73 -6.72
CA GLU A 50 -6.97 8.65 -6.07
C GLU A 50 -7.40 8.41 -4.61
N ALA A 51 -7.80 9.44 -3.88
CA ALA A 51 -8.27 9.33 -2.52
C ALA A 51 -9.75 8.91 -2.48
N GLU A 52 -10.59 9.41 -3.40
CA GLU A 52 -11.99 9.00 -3.56
C GLU A 52 -12.10 7.49 -3.83
N GLU A 53 -11.22 6.91 -4.65
CA GLU A 53 -11.17 5.45 -4.88
C GLU A 53 -10.93 4.66 -3.59
N ILE A 54 -10.29 5.25 -2.58
CA ILE A 54 -9.97 4.60 -1.31
C ILE A 54 -11.12 4.73 -0.31
N HIS A 55 -11.58 5.97 -0.02
CA HIS A 55 -12.54 6.24 1.06
C HIS A 55 -13.95 6.52 0.55
N GLY A 56 -14.17 6.62 -0.76
CA GLY A 56 -15.49 6.80 -1.36
C GLY A 56 -16.13 8.19 -1.16
N ILE A 57 -15.42 9.16 -0.56
CA ILE A 57 -15.95 10.51 -0.34
C ILE A 57 -15.77 11.30 -1.63
N SER A 58 -16.87 11.51 -2.35
CA SER A 58 -16.87 12.29 -3.59
C SER A 58 -17.01 13.80 -3.32
N PRO A 59 -16.62 14.66 -4.28
CA PRO A 59 -16.87 16.10 -4.19
C PRO A 59 -18.35 16.45 -3.98
N ALA A 60 -19.28 15.65 -4.51
CA ALA A 60 -20.71 15.84 -4.34
C ALA A 60 -21.18 15.63 -2.90
N MET A 61 -20.52 14.77 -2.13
CA MET A 61 -20.88 14.48 -0.73
C MET A 61 -20.54 15.64 0.21
N VAL A 62 -19.52 16.41 -0.14
CA VAL A 62 -18.97 17.47 0.75
C VAL A 62 -19.25 18.88 0.24
N PHE A 63 -19.89 19.04 -0.92
CA PHE A 63 -20.04 20.33 -1.56
C PHE A 63 -20.82 21.36 -0.71
N ASP A 64 -21.79 20.90 0.08
CA ASP A 64 -22.65 21.69 0.97
C ASP A 64 -22.18 21.66 2.44
N LYS A 65 -21.06 21.02 2.74
CA LYS A 65 -20.53 20.92 4.09
C LYS A 65 -19.75 22.16 4.50
N LYS A 66 -19.57 22.33 5.80
CA LYS A 66 -18.71 23.36 6.35
C LYS A 66 -17.24 23.03 6.09
N PRO A 67 -16.37 24.01 5.95
CA PRO A 67 -14.94 23.78 5.90
C PRO A 67 -14.42 23.29 7.26
N PHE A 68 -13.30 22.55 7.25
CA PHE A 68 -12.72 21.98 8.48
C PHE A 68 -12.40 23.03 9.54
N GLU A 69 -12.05 24.26 9.13
CA GLU A 69 -11.74 25.36 10.03
C GLU A 69 -12.90 25.72 10.98
N ASP A 70 -14.15 25.44 10.60
CA ASP A 70 -15.31 25.65 11.47
C ASP A 70 -15.37 24.67 12.65
N TYR A 71 -14.59 23.58 12.59
CA TYR A 71 -14.51 22.55 13.62
C TYR A 71 -13.24 22.64 14.48
N VAL A 72 -12.30 23.53 14.15
CA VAL A 72 -10.99 23.66 14.84
C VAL A 72 -11.17 23.95 16.33
N GLU A 73 -12.06 24.86 16.71
CA GLU A 73 -12.30 25.21 18.12
C GLU A 73 -12.89 24.02 18.90
N ILE A 74 -13.89 23.33 18.33
CA ILE A 74 -14.52 22.15 18.94
C ILE A 74 -13.50 21.02 19.08
N LEU A 75 -12.73 20.75 18.04
CA LEU A 75 -11.72 19.69 18.07
C LEU A 75 -10.59 20.03 19.05
N SER A 76 -10.17 21.28 19.12
CA SER A 76 -9.18 21.76 20.12
C SER A 76 -9.68 21.57 21.55
N ASP A 77 -10.95 21.89 21.86
CA ASP A 77 -11.54 21.61 23.17
C ASP A 77 -11.54 20.13 23.51
N ILE A 78 -11.90 19.27 22.54
CA ILE A 78 -11.88 17.81 22.73
C ILE A 78 -10.45 17.33 23.03
N LEU A 79 -9.47 17.69 22.20
CA LEU A 79 -8.13 17.11 22.25
C LEU A 79 -7.28 17.68 23.40
N THR A 80 -7.47 18.95 23.78
CA THR A 80 -6.78 19.53 24.96
C THR A 80 -7.32 18.97 26.28
N ASN A 81 -8.60 18.56 26.32
CA ASN A 81 -9.24 17.93 27.47
C ASN A 81 -9.11 16.41 27.51
N ALA A 82 -8.40 15.79 26.58
CA ALA A 82 -8.05 14.38 26.61
C ALA A 82 -6.80 14.13 27.48
N ALA A 83 -6.80 13.08 28.30
CA ALA A 83 -5.59 12.66 29.01
C ALA A 83 -4.61 11.93 28.09
N GLU A 84 -5.11 11.23 27.08
CA GLU A 84 -4.36 10.54 26.03
C GLU A 84 -5.13 10.61 24.71
N ILE A 85 -4.42 10.85 23.62
CA ILE A 85 -4.97 10.83 22.26
C ILE A 85 -4.43 9.59 21.56
N ILE A 86 -5.31 8.74 21.06
CA ILE A 86 -4.96 7.49 20.37
C ILE A 86 -5.17 7.71 18.88
N ILE A 87 -4.17 7.39 18.09
CA ILE A 87 -4.17 7.58 16.64
C ILE A 87 -3.54 6.34 15.99
N TYR A 88 -4.04 5.96 14.82
CA TYR A 88 -3.37 4.97 13.97
C TYR A 88 -2.55 5.70 12.91
N ASN A 89 -1.20 5.76 13.04
CA ASN A 89 -0.28 6.56 12.23
C ASN A 89 -0.30 8.06 12.60
N ALA A 90 0.11 8.35 13.83
CA ALA A 90 0.03 9.70 14.39
C ALA A 90 0.76 10.79 13.58
N ASP A 91 1.84 10.46 12.89
CA ASP A 91 2.58 11.42 12.05
C ASP A 91 1.70 12.05 10.97
N PHE A 92 0.74 11.29 10.45
CA PHE A 92 -0.19 11.75 9.43
C PHE A 92 -1.20 12.76 10.03
N GLU A 93 -1.96 12.36 11.07
CA GLU A 93 -3.00 13.19 11.66
C GLU A 93 -2.43 14.44 12.34
N VAL A 94 -1.32 14.30 13.06
CA VAL A 94 -0.63 15.43 13.70
C VAL A 94 -0.15 16.44 12.67
N GLY A 95 0.23 16.01 11.49
CA GLY A 95 0.55 16.90 10.38
C GLY A 95 -0.61 17.82 9.99
N PHE A 96 -1.84 17.27 9.92
CA PHE A 96 -3.05 18.03 9.63
C PHE A 96 -3.49 18.89 10.83
N LEU A 97 -3.45 18.38 12.06
CA LEU A 97 -3.74 19.17 13.26
C LEU A 97 -2.89 20.45 13.29
N LYS A 98 -1.58 20.32 13.07
CA LYS A 98 -0.65 21.46 13.04
C LYS A 98 -0.94 22.42 11.89
N LYS A 99 -1.26 21.92 10.70
CA LYS A 99 -1.61 22.75 9.54
C LYS A 99 -2.77 23.69 9.84
N TYR A 100 -3.81 23.17 10.50
CA TYR A 100 -5.01 23.94 10.80
C TYR A 100 -4.97 24.68 12.15
N GLY A 101 -3.87 24.56 12.89
CA GLY A 101 -3.72 25.23 14.18
C GLY A 101 -4.62 24.66 15.27
N VAL A 102 -5.00 23.38 15.17
CA VAL A 102 -5.75 22.69 16.23
C VAL A 102 -4.84 22.53 17.44
N GLU A 103 -5.32 22.95 18.60
CA GLU A 103 -4.63 22.74 19.87
C GLU A 103 -4.90 21.33 20.41
N PHE A 104 -3.88 20.65 20.90
CA PHE A 104 -4.01 19.28 21.42
C PHE A 104 -3.00 18.98 22.52
N ASN A 105 -3.35 18.00 23.37
CA ASN A 105 -2.42 17.42 24.34
C ASN A 105 -1.36 16.58 23.62
N ASN A 106 -0.08 16.77 23.98
CA ASN A 106 1.04 16.06 23.36
C ASN A 106 1.17 14.58 23.84
N ASN A 107 0.29 14.10 24.72
CA ASN A 107 0.26 12.69 25.09
C ASN A 107 -0.48 11.86 24.02
N ILE A 108 0.24 11.53 22.95
CA ILE A 108 -0.27 10.82 21.78
C ILE A 108 0.25 9.38 21.83
N TYR A 109 -0.67 8.42 21.71
CA TYR A 109 -0.38 7.02 21.54
C TYR A 109 -0.52 6.64 20.06
N ASP A 110 0.61 6.31 19.42
CA ASP A 110 0.60 5.81 18.03
C ASP A 110 0.45 4.29 18.01
N LEU A 111 -0.77 3.85 17.71
CA LEU A 111 -1.08 2.42 17.70
C LEU A 111 -0.36 1.66 16.58
N MET A 112 -0.05 2.30 15.45
CA MET A 112 0.67 1.65 14.35
C MET A 112 2.10 1.24 14.75
N TYR A 113 2.80 2.10 15.49
CA TYR A 113 4.14 1.79 15.99
C TYR A 113 4.11 0.68 17.02
N GLU A 114 3.22 0.76 18.00
CA GLU A 114 3.08 -0.25 19.05
C GLU A 114 2.68 -1.62 18.46
N PHE A 115 1.73 -1.62 17.55
CA PHE A 115 1.31 -2.85 16.89
C PHE A 115 2.40 -3.45 16.00
N ALA A 116 3.26 -2.65 15.39
CA ALA A 116 4.39 -3.17 14.61
C ALA A 116 5.34 -4.02 15.46
N GLU A 117 5.57 -3.63 16.72
CA GLU A 117 6.36 -4.41 17.68
C GLU A 117 5.63 -5.70 18.08
N VAL A 118 4.32 -5.64 18.36
CA VAL A 118 3.49 -6.81 18.67
C VAL A 118 3.47 -7.80 17.50
N TYR A 119 3.36 -7.30 16.27
CA TYR A 119 3.37 -8.13 15.06
C TYR A 119 4.74 -8.80 14.84
N GLY A 120 5.83 -8.15 15.25
CA GLY A 120 7.17 -8.71 15.35
C GLY A 120 7.90 -8.94 14.04
N GLN A 121 7.48 -8.35 12.92
CA GLN A 121 8.17 -8.46 11.63
C GLN A 121 9.30 -7.43 11.53
N TRP A 122 10.51 -7.83 11.88
CA TRP A 122 11.69 -6.98 11.78
C TRP A 122 12.10 -6.71 10.34
N ASN A 123 12.47 -5.48 10.05
CA ASN A 123 13.01 -5.05 8.76
C ASN A 123 14.49 -4.64 8.92
N GLU A 124 15.40 -5.50 8.47
CA GLU A 124 16.84 -5.28 8.58
C GLU A 124 17.33 -4.03 7.84
N TYR A 125 16.65 -3.66 6.75
CA TYR A 125 17.05 -2.52 5.93
C TYR A 125 16.80 -1.18 6.63
N TYR A 126 15.68 -1.06 7.36
CA TYR A 126 15.30 0.16 8.07
C TYR A 126 15.67 0.14 9.54
N GLY A 127 16.07 -1.02 10.09
CA GLY A 127 16.41 -1.19 11.50
C GLY A 127 15.23 -0.98 12.46
N ASN A 128 14.02 -1.30 12.01
CA ASN A 128 12.78 -1.19 12.77
C ASN A 128 11.79 -2.30 12.40
N TYR A 129 10.69 -2.40 13.14
CA TYR A 129 9.57 -3.28 12.78
C TYR A 129 8.80 -2.74 11.59
N THR A 130 8.30 -3.64 10.74
CA THR A 130 7.49 -3.29 9.57
C THR A 130 6.10 -2.84 10.01
N TRP A 131 5.74 -1.62 9.68
CA TRP A 131 4.41 -1.08 9.96
C TRP A 131 3.34 -1.87 9.22
N LYS A 132 2.19 -2.02 9.89
CA LYS A 132 1.01 -2.71 9.38
C LYS A 132 -0.14 -1.73 9.23
N SER A 133 -1.09 -2.04 8.36
CA SER A 133 -2.31 -1.26 8.22
C SER A 133 -3.24 -1.46 9.42
N LEU A 134 -4.21 -0.57 9.62
CA LEU A 134 -5.27 -0.76 10.60
C LEU A 134 -6.08 -2.03 10.30
N ASP A 135 -6.31 -2.33 9.02
CA ASP A 135 -6.96 -3.58 8.57
C ASP A 135 -6.18 -4.82 9.04
N ASP A 136 -4.84 -4.80 8.91
CA ASP A 136 -3.98 -5.88 9.41
C ASP A 136 -4.07 -6.03 10.95
N CYS A 137 -4.15 -4.92 11.68
CA CYS A 137 -4.29 -4.91 13.12
C CYS A 137 -5.65 -5.47 13.55
N CYS A 138 -6.70 -5.02 12.89
CA CYS A 138 -8.07 -5.53 13.09
C CYS A 138 -8.14 -7.04 12.88
N LEU A 139 -7.56 -7.52 11.78
CA LEU A 139 -7.53 -8.95 11.46
C LEU A 139 -6.69 -9.75 12.45
N TYR A 140 -5.61 -9.17 12.95
CA TYR A 140 -4.77 -9.81 13.97
C TYR A 140 -5.55 -10.11 15.25
N TYR A 141 -6.45 -9.21 15.65
CA TYR A 141 -7.26 -9.35 16.86
C TYR A 141 -8.70 -9.84 16.62
N GLY A 142 -9.03 -10.22 15.40
CA GLY A 142 -10.34 -10.74 15.05
C GLY A 142 -11.44 -9.68 15.02
N TYR A 143 -11.09 -8.40 14.80
CA TYR A 143 -12.06 -7.32 14.62
C TYR A 143 -12.54 -7.25 13.18
N TYR A 144 -13.83 -7.14 13.02
CA TYR A 144 -14.44 -6.89 11.72
C TYR A 144 -14.53 -5.39 11.46
N LEU A 145 -13.70 -4.89 10.56
CA LEU A 145 -13.73 -3.49 10.13
C LEU A 145 -14.74 -3.35 8.99
N ASP A 146 -15.98 -3.03 9.35
CA ASP A 146 -17.02 -2.65 8.39
C ASP A 146 -16.78 -1.21 7.94
N ASN A 147 -16.81 -1.00 6.63
CA ASN A 147 -16.66 0.32 6.06
C ASN A 147 -15.28 0.95 6.33
N ALA A 148 -14.20 0.19 6.11
CA ALA A 148 -12.83 0.70 6.14
C ALA A 148 -12.70 1.98 5.29
N HIS A 149 -11.82 2.91 5.72
CA HIS A 149 -11.70 4.25 5.14
C HIS A 149 -12.96 5.10 5.31
N ASN A 150 -13.61 4.95 6.46
CA ASN A 150 -14.51 5.92 7.03
C ASN A 150 -13.99 6.29 8.41
N SER A 151 -13.64 7.53 8.64
CA SER A 151 -12.91 7.94 9.84
C SER A 151 -13.60 7.55 11.15
N LEU A 152 -14.94 7.47 11.20
CA LEU A 152 -15.66 6.99 12.40
C LEU A 152 -15.50 5.47 12.59
N ALA A 153 -15.55 4.70 11.51
CA ALA A 153 -15.34 3.26 11.57
C ALA A 153 -13.88 2.96 11.99
N ASP A 154 -12.93 3.73 11.45
CA ASP A 154 -11.50 3.58 11.74
C ASP A 154 -11.17 4.02 13.18
N CYS A 155 -11.81 5.06 13.72
CA CYS A 155 -11.76 5.37 15.15
C CYS A 155 -12.21 4.20 16.05
N LYS A 156 -13.34 3.56 15.71
CA LYS A 156 -13.86 2.42 16.50
C LYS A 156 -12.93 1.21 16.44
N ALA A 157 -12.40 0.93 15.25
CA ALA A 157 -11.43 -0.13 15.03
C ALA A 157 -10.13 0.13 15.80
N THR A 158 -9.64 1.36 15.75
CA THR A 158 -8.45 1.79 16.48
C THR A 158 -8.66 1.66 17.99
N LEU A 159 -9.81 2.05 18.54
CA LEU A 159 -10.12 1.86 19.96
C LEU A 159 -10.14 0.39 20.36
N TYR A 160 -10.76 -0.47 19.54
CA TYR A 160 -10.79 -1.91 19.79
C TYR A 160 -9.37 -2.49 19.81
N CYS A 161 -8.59 -2.23 18.77
CA CYS A 161 -7.21 -2.73 18.66
C CYS A 161 -6.30 -2.18 19.78
N TYR A 162 -6.44 -0.90 20.10
CA TYR A 162 -5.73 -0.31 21.26
C TYR A 162 -5.99 -1.07 22.54
N ASN A 163 -7.26 -1.38 22.86
CA ASN A 163 -7.60 -2.13 24.06
C ASN A 163 -6.98 -3.54 24.06
N LYS A 164 -6.88 -4.19 22.89
CA LYS A 164 -6.20 -5.48 22.75
C LYS A 164 -4.69 -5.38 23.01
N VAL A 165 -4.04 -4.37 22.41
CA VAL A 165 -2.60 -4.14 22.56
C VAL A 165 -2.24 -3.86 24.02
N ILE A 166 -2.93 -2.93 24.70
CA ILE A 166 -2.62 -2.57 26.09
C ILE A 166 -2.91 -3.71 27.06
N ASN A 167 -3.91 -4.54 26.81
CA ASN A 167 -4.23 -5.72 27.61
C ASN A 167 -3.33 -6.92 27.28
N LYS A 168 -2.43 -6.79 26.29
CA LYS A 168 -1.54 -7.87 25.82
C LYS A 168 -2.31 -9.12 25.43
N GLU A 169 -3.44 -8.94 24.76
CA GLU A 169 -4.25 -10.07 24.32
C GLU A 169 -3.56 -10.79 23.14
N ASP A 170 -3.72 -12.11 23.13
CA ASP A 170 -3.14 -12.94 22.11
C ASP A 170 -3.83 -12.71 20.74
N ARG A 171 -3.11 -13.12 19.69
CA ARG A 171 -3.65 -13.13 18.34
C ARG A 171 -4.89 -14.01 18.27
N TYR A 172 -5.89 -13.55 17.52
CA TYR A 172 -7.07 -14.33 17.19
C TYR A 172 -6.69 -15.62 16.43
N ASP A 173 -7.10 -16.76 16.93
CA ASP A 173 -6.70 -18.08 16.44
C ASP A 173 -7.77 -18.81 15.62
N ALA A 174 -8.96 -18.26 15.53
CA ALA A 174 -10.12 -18.81 14.81
C ALA A 174 -10.63 -20.18 15.36
N LYS A 175 -10.17 -20.63 16.53
CA LYS A 175 -10.58 -21.95 17.09
C LYS A 175 -12.05 -22.07 17.45
N GLU A 176 -12.77 -20.95 17.51
CA GLU A 176 -14.23 -20.94 17.69
C GLU A 176 -14.99 -21.65 16.57
N TYR A 177 -14.31 -21.89 15.43
CA TYR A 177 -14.88 -22.62 14.29
C TYR A 177 -14.61 -24.14 14.33
N VAL A 178 -13.82 -24.63 15.27
CA VAL A 178 -13.60 -26.09 15.43
C VAL A 178 -14.92 -26.76 15.79
N GLY A 179 -15.27 -27.80 15.06
CA GLY A 179 -16.56 -28.51 15.16
C GLY A 179 -17.70 -27.95 14.31
N LYS A 180 -17.58 -26.73 13.78
CA LYS A 180 -18.51 -26.20 12.76
C LYS A 180 -18.16 -26.77 11.38
N THR A 181 -19.08 -26.69 10.44
CA THR A 181 -18.82 -27.04 9.05
C THR A 181 -18.03 -25.95 8.34
N VAL A 182 -17.34 -26.32 7.26
CA VAL A 182 -16.66 -25.33 6.38
C VAL A 182 -17.65 -24.29 5.86
N LYS A 183 -18.91 -24.71 5.61
CA LYS A 183 -20.00 -23.84 5.17
C LYS A 183 -20.35 -22.77 6.22
N GLU A 184 -20.50 -23.16 7.48
CA GLU A 184 -20.77 -22.24 8.60
C GLU A 184 -19.60 -21.25 8.77
N PHE A 185 -18.36 -21.75 8.72
CA PHE A 185 -17.19 -20.89 8.76
C PHE A 185 -17.17 -19.86 7.62
N LEU A 186 -17.38 -20.32 6.38
CA LEU A 186 -17.36 -19.41 5.23
C LEU A 186 -18.46 -18.34 5.31
N ASN A 187 -19.66 -18.70 5.77
CA ASN A 187 -20.72 -17.73 5.94
C ASN A 187 -20.38 -16.66 6.98
N GLU A 188 -19.84 -17.06 8.13
CA GLU A 188 -19.49 -16.15 9.20
C GLU A 188 -18.22 -15.34 8.86
N ALA A 189 -17.19 -16.01 8.35
CA ALA A 189 -15.94 -15.35 7.96
C ALA A 189 -16.14 -14.41 6.77
N TRP A 190 -17.02 -14.77 5.82
CA TRP A 190 -17.36 -13.92 4.69
C TRP A 190 -17.99 -12.61 5.14
N VAL A 191 -18.94 -12.66 6.04
CA VAL A 191 -19.55 -11.46 6.65
C VAL A 191 -18.49 -10.64 7.38
N ARG A 192 -17.60 -11.28 8.16
CA ARG A 192 -16.54 -10.62 8.93
C ARG A 192 -15.45 -9.98 8.05
N ILE A 193 -15.23 -10.48 6.84
CA ILE A 193 -14.19 -10.00 5.91
C ILE A 193 -14.77 -9.05 4.86
N ASN A 194 -15.96 -8.56 5.10
CA ASN A 194 -16.64 -7.53 4.30
C ASN A 194 -16.69 -7.84 2.80
N ASN A 195 -17.14 -9.06 2.46
CA ASN A 195 -17.24 -9.55 1.07
C ASN A 195 -15.94 -9.51 0.26
N ASN A 196 -14.80 -9.39 0.91
CA ASN A 196 -13.49 -9.51 0.28
C ASN A 196 -13.09 -10.99 0.09
N SER A 197 -12.20 -11.24 -0.85
CA SER A 197 -11.74 -12.59 -1.10
C SER A 197 -11.01 -13.22 0.11
N ILE A 198 -11.34 -14.48 0.40
CA ILE A 198 -10.68 -15.30 1.42
C ILE A 198 -9.71 -16.25 0.74
N LYS A 199 -8.47 -16.29 1.20
CA LYS A 199 -7.52 -17.34 0.80
C LYS A 199 -7.69 -18.53 1.73
N LEU A 200 -8.18 -19.63 1.18
CA LEU A 200 -8.47 -20.83 1.93
C LEU A 200 -7.57 -21.98 1.52
N ARG A 201 -7.01 -22.68 2.50
CA ARG A 201 -6.34 -23.96 2.32
C ARG A 201 -7.11 -24.99 3.11
N VAL A 202 -7.51 -26.09 2.47
CA VAL A 202 -8.24 -27.16 3.13
C VAL A 202 -7.41 -28.43 3.11
N TYR A 203 -7.21 -29.04 4.28
CA TYR A 203 -6.42 -30.24 4.49
C TYR A 203 -7.30 -31.34 5.05
N PRO A 204 -7.44 -32.48 4.38
CA PRO A 204 -8.07 -33.65 4.95
C PRO A 204 -7.16 -34.28 6.01
N ILE A 205 -7.72 -34.68 7.14
CA ILE A 205 -6.99 -35.38 8.20
C ILE A 205 -6.81 -36.84 7.82
N GLY A 206 -5.63 -37.40 8.06
CA GLY A 206 -5.30 -38.80 7.80
C GLY A 206 -4.53 -39.08 6.51
N ALA A 207 -4.30 -38.12 5.65
CA ALA A 207 -3.43 -38.28 4.51
C ALA A 207 -1.95 -38.32 4.95
N LYS A 208 -1.26 -39.44 4.72
CA LYS A 208 0.13 -39.67 5.17
C LYS A 208 1.19 -38.70 4.67
N ARG A 209 0.94 -37.97 3.61
CA ARG A 209 1.67 -36.76 3.15
C ARG A 209 0.79 -36.00 2.16
N ILE A 210 0.39 -34.82 2.52
CA ILE A 210 -0.35 -33.93 1.62
C ILE A 210 0.67 -33.27 0.70
N LYS A 211 0.89 -33.84 -0.51
CA LYS A 211 1.63 -33.17 -1.59
C LYS A 211 0.77 -32.16 -2.36
N GLY A 212 -0.51 -32.12 -2.11
CA GLY A 212 -1.43 -31.19 -2.69
C GLY A 212 -2.45 -30.73 -1.65
N TYR A 213 -2.71 -29.50 -1.58
CA TYR A 213 -3.78 -28.89 -0.80
C TYR A 213 -4.59 -28.00 -1.72
N PHE A 214 -5.87 -27.89 -1.42
CA PHE A 214 -6.65 -26.86 -2.07
C PHE A 214 -6.12 -25.50 -1.61
N TYR A 215 -5.74 -24.69 -2.59
CA TYR A 215 -5.44 -23.27 -2.39
C TYR A 215 -6.28 -22.51 -3.38
N GLY A 216 -7.19 -21.68 -2.88
CA GLY A 216 -8.05 -20.85 -3.72
C GLY A 216 -8.38 -19.54 -3.05
N GLU A 217 -8.60 -18.55 -3.86
CA GLU A 217 -9.21 -17.29 -3.47
C GLU A 217 -10.70 -17.42 -3.71
N ILE A 218 -11.50 -17.26 -2.65
CA ILE A 218 -12.95 -17.35 -2.70
C ILE A 218 -13.48 -15.92 -2.63
N LYS A 219 -14.14 -15.49 -3.70
CA LYS A 219 -14.77 -14.16 -3.81
C LYS A 219 -16.25 -14.20 -3.49
N ASN A 220 -16.87 -15.34 -3.65
CA ASN A 220 -18.27 -15.56 -3.34
C ASN A 220 -18.42 -16.99 -2.82
N TYR A 221 -19.37 -17.20 -1.91
CA TYR A 221 -19.69 -18.52 -1.35
C TYR A 221 -20.04 -19.56 -2.44
N ASP A 222 -20.76 -19.13 -3.47
CA ASP A 222 -21.17 -19.99 -4.59
C ASP A 222 -19.98 -20.34 -5.53
N ASP A 223 -18.86 -19.59 -5.46
CA ASP A 223 -17.66 -19.84 -6.23
C ASP A 223 -16.80 -20.97 -5.62
N PHE A 224 -17.16 -21.48 -4.44
CA PHE A 224 -16.44 -22.58 -3.82
C PHE A 224 -16.66 -23.86 -4.58
N LYS A 225 -15.66 -24.22 -5.39
CA LYS A 225 -15.71 -25.30 -6.39
C LYS A 225 -15.91 -26.71 -5.80
N TYR A 226 -15.70 -26.87 -4.50
CA TYR A 226 -15.71 -28.16 -3.80
C TYR A 226 -16.87 -28.21 -2.82
N GLN A 227 -18.08 -28.30 -3.36
CA GLN A 227 -19.33 -28.27 -2.59
C GLN A 227 -19.39 -29.39 -1.54
N GLU A 228 -18.75 -30.54 -1.83
CA GLU A 228 -18.61 -31.68 -0.92
C GLU A 228 -17.83 -31.35 0.35
N LEU A 229 -16.91 -30.37 0.31
CA LEU A 229 -16.15 -29.94 1.49
C LEU A 229 -16.96 -29.04 2.41
N LEU A 230 -18.01 -28.41 1.92
CA LEU A 230 -18.80 -27.47 2.68
C LEU A 230 -19.45 -28.12 3.93
N GLU A 231 -19.83 -29.36 3.82
CA GLU A 231 -20.49 -30.12 4.90
C GLU A 231 -19.48 -30.84 5.83
N CYS A 232 -18.17 -30.81 5.49
CA CYS A 232 -17.15 -31.37 6.36
C CYS A 232 -16.97 -30.54 7.63
N LYS A 233 -16.83 -31.21 8.77
CA LYS A 233 -16.53 -30.55 10.04
C LYS A 233 -15.06 -30.14 10.11
N ILE A 234 -14.83 -28.97 10.64
CA ILE A 234 -13.51 -28.42 10.92
C ILE A 234 -12.96 -29.11 12.16
N HIS A 235 -11.88 -29.85 12.01
CA HIS A 235 -11.15 -30.46 13.12
C HIS A 235 -10.17 -29.51 13.75
N ASP A 236 -9.48 -28.72 12.93
CA ASP A 236 -8.57 -27.67 13.35
C ASP A 236 -8.54 -26.56 12.31
N ILE A 237 -8.24 -25.35 12.75
CA ILE A 237 -8.15 -24.18 11.88
C ILE A 237 -6.98 -23.31 12.34
N SER A 238 -6.19 -22.84 11.40
CA SER A 238 -5.14 -21.86 11.67
C SER A 238 -5.29 -20.65 10.78
N TYR A 239 -5.09 -19.50 11.37
CA TYR A 239 -5.04 -18.21 10.72
C TYR A 239 -3.58 -17.94 10.29
N ASN A 240 -3.32 -17.86 8.98
CA ASN A 240 -1.97 -17.75 8.45
C ASN A 240 -1.54 -16.29 8.20
N SER A 241 -2.48 -15.48 7.74
CA SER A 241 -2.29 -14.05 7.46
C SER A 241 -3.67 -13.40 7.25
N PRO A 242 -3.76 -12.09 7.14
CA PRO A 242 -5.00 -11.41 6.77
C PRO A 242 -5.71 -12.10 5.61
N LYS A 243 -6.98 -12.46 5.82
CA LYS A 243 -7.82 -13.15 4.83
C LYS A 243 -7.29 -14.54 4.37
N SER A 244 -6.40 -15.19 5.16
CA SER A 244 -5.82 -16.50 4.83
C SER A 244 -5.94 -17.48 5.97
N PHE A 245 -6.65 -18.59 5.70
CA PHE A 245 -6.92 -19.63 6.68
C PHE A 245 -6.45 -20.99 6.17
N SER A 246 -5.96 -21.83 7.08
CA SER A 246 -5.76 -23.26 6.86
C SER A 246 -6.77 -24.03 7.68
N ILE A 247 -7.64 -24.78 7.04
CA ILE A 247 -8.71 -25.57 7.66
C ILE A 247 -8.37 -27.06 7.52
N TYR A 248 -8.46 -27.79 8.61
CA TYR A 248 -8.29 -29.23 8.65
C TYR A 248 -9.65 -29.89 8.87
N VAL A 249 -10.06 -30.78 7.97
CA VAL A 249 -11.38 -31.41 8.00
C VAL A 249 -11.31 -32.90 8.31
N ASP A 250 -12.34 -33.46 8.99
CA ASP A 250 -12.34 -34.79 9.56
C ASP A 250 -12.36 -35.95 8.54
N SER A 251 -12.86 -35.73 7.34
CA SER A 251 -12.91 -36.81 6.33
C SER A 251 -12.91 -36.31 4.90
N PHE A 252 -12.17 -37.04 4.08
CA PHE A 252 -12.20 -36.97 2.63
C PHE A 252 -12.31 -38.37 2.06
N LEU A 253 -13.18 -38.59 1.12
CA LEU A 253 -13.19 -39.82 0.36
C LEU A 253 -11.97 -39.87 -0.57
N GLN A 254 -11.25 -41.01 -0.63
CA GLN A 254 -9.99 -41.16 -1.39
C GLN A 254 -10.13 -40.72 -2.87
N GLY A 255 -11.31 -40.94 -3.48
CA GLY A 255 -11.58 -40.56 -4.86
C GLY A 255 -11.59 -39.03 -5.10
N ASP A 256 -12.06 -38.28 -4.11
CA ASP A 256 -12.11 -36.82 -4.20
C ASP A 256 -10.71 -36.19 -4.04
N TYR A 257 -9.86 -36.83 -3.25
CA TYR A 257 -8.46 -36.46 -3.09
C TYR A 257 -7.65 -36.60 -4.40
N ASP A 258 -7.87 -37.71 -5.15
CA ASP A 258 -7.21 -37.92 -6.43
C ASP A 258 -7.65 -36.93 -7.51
N LEU A 259 -8.92 -36.52 -7.48
CA LEU A 259 -9.44 -35.45 -8.34
C LEU A 259 -8.83 -34.10 -8.02
N LEU A 260 -8.72 -33.78 -6.74
CA LEU A 260 -8.08 -32.56 -6.25
C LEU A 260 -6.60 -32.48 -6.61
N GLN A 261 -5.89 -33.59 -6.48
CA GLN A 261 -4.48 -33.67 -6.90
C GLN A 261 -4.30 -33.37 -8.39
N LYS A 262 -5.16 -33.92 -9.24
CA LYS A 262 -5.13 -33.66 -10.69
C LYS A 262 -5.37 -32.20 -11.03
N GLU A 263 -6.30 -31.56 -10.35
CA GLU A 263 -6.57 -30.12 -10.59
C GLU A 263 -5.43 -29.22 -10.10
N VAL A 264 -4.81 -29.54 -8.95
CA VAL A 264 -3.62 -28.85 -8.44
C VAL A 264 -2.44 -28.98 -9.42
N GLU A 265 -2.21 -30.16 -10.00
CA GLU A 265 -1.17 -30.34 -11.01
C GLU A 265 -1.45 -29.53 -12.27
N LYS A 266 -2.70 -29.49 -12.71
CA LYS A 266 -3.14 -28.68 -13.86
C LYS A 266 -2.92 -27.19 -13.61
N LEU A 267 -3.29 -26.69 -12.43
CA LEU A 267 -3.09 -25.29 -12.06
C LEU A 267 -1.60 -24.93 -11.94
N LYS A 268 -0.77 -25.84 -11.41
CA LYS A 268 0.69 -25.64 -11.38
C LYS A 268 1.27 -25.53 -12.78
N LYS A 269 0.80 -26.36 -13.71
CA LYS A 269 1.22 -26.29 -15.12
C LYS A 269 0.83 -24.95 -15.75
N GLN A 270 -0.42 -24.53 -15.55
CA GLN A 270 -0.90 -23.24 -16.05
C GLN A 270 -0.11 -22.06 -15.46
N ASN A 271 0.21 -22.12 -14.18
CA ASN A 271 1.01 -21.07 -13.53
C ASN A 271 2.44 -21.00 -14.11
N SER A 272 3.05 -22.18 -14.36
CA SER A 272 4.36 -22.25 -15.00
C SER A 272 4.34 -21.68 -16.43
N GLU A 273 3.28 -21.96 -17.21
CA GLU A 273 3.09 -21.42 -18.55
C GLU A 273 2.92 -19.89 -18.53
N LEU A 274 2.13 -19.38 -17.57
CA LEU A 274 1.96 -17.93 -17.36
C LEU A 274 3.25 -17.23 -16.92
N GLU A 275 4.05 -17.88 -16.07
CA GLU A 275 5.37 -17.34 -15.69
C GLU A 275 6.32 -17.26 -16.88
N GLU A 276 6.31 -18.25 -17.75
CA GLU A 276 7.12 -18.25 -18.98
C GLU A 276 6.64 -17.19 -19.97
N GLU A 277 5.33 -17.03 -20.15
CA GLU A 277 4.76 -15.98 -20.98
C GLU A 277 5.09 -14.58 -20.44
N THR A 278 4.97 -14.40 -19.12
CA THR A 278 5.38 -13.17 -18.43
C THR A 278 6.85 -12.84 -18.66
N LYS A 279 7.71 -13.87 -18.67
CA LYS A 279 9.13 -13.72 -18.97
C LYS A 279 9.36 -13.32 -20.42
N LYS A 280 8.64 -13.91 -21.37
CA LYS A 280 8.70 -13.53 -22.81
C LYS A 280 8.25 -12.09 -23.03
N LEU A 281 7.15 -11.66 -22.40
CA LEU A 281 6.66 -10.29 -22.48
C LEU A 281 7.64 -9.27 -21.86
N ARG A 282 8.29 -9.61 -20.74
CA ARG A 282 9.34 -8.77 -20.17
C ARG A 282 10.53 -8.60 -21.09
N ASN A 283 10.96 -9.68 -21.76
CA ASN A 283 12.07 -9.61 -22.73
C ASN A 283 11.70 -8.80 -23.97
N ALA A 284 10.52 -8.99 -24.53
CA ALA A 284 10.03 -8.21 -25.67
C ALA A 284 9.92 -6.70 -25.34
N ARG A 285 9.46 -6.37 -24.13
CA ARG A 285 9.43 -4.98 -23.64
C ARG A 285 10.83 -4.38 -23.50
N TYR A 286 11.80 -5.19 -23.05
CA TYR A 286 13.20 -4.76 -22.95
C TYR A 286 13.80 -4.46 -24.33
N GLU A 287 13.58 -5.33 -25.34
CA GLU A 287 14.06 -5.09 -26.71
C GLU A 287 13.41 -3.85 -27.35
N ASN A 288 12.11 -3.66 -27.15
CA ASN A 288 11.43 -2.45 -27.60
C ASN A 288 12.00 -1.18 -26.96
N TYR A 289 12.34 -1.23 -25.69
CA TYR A 289 12.98 -0.11 -25.02
C TYR A 289 14.38 0.19 -25.57
N LYS A 290 15.13 -0.85 -25.90
CA LYS A 290 16.46 -0.71 -26.52
C LYS A 290 16.35 -0.01 -27.87
N LEU A 291 15.40 -0.41 -28.71
CA LEU A 291 15.11 0.24 -29.99
C LEU A 291 14.71 1.71 -29.82
N TYR A 292 13.87 2.01 -28.83
CA TYR A 292 13.49 3.38 -28.49
C TYR A 292 14.71 4.22 -28.07
N THR A 293 15.62 3.64 -27.31
CA THR A 293 16.85 4.29 -26.86
C THR A 293 17.78 4.62 -28.02
N GLU A 294 17.98 3.67 -28.91
CA GLU A 294 18.79 3.86 -30.14
C GLU A 294 18.18 4.92 -31.07
N ALA A 295 16.85 4.93 -31.17
CA ALA A 295 16.15 5.97 -31.97
C ALA A 295 16.32 7.36 -31.33
N ASN A 296 16.20 7.48 -30.01
CA ASN A 296 16.42 8.75 -29.29
C ASN A 296 17.86 9.25 -29.43
N GLU A 297 18.85 8.37 -29.36
CA GLU A 297 20.25 8.76 -29.61
C GLU A 297 20.44 9.34 -31.05
N LYS A 298 19.75 8.76 -32.05
CA LYS A 298 19.77 9.29 -33.41
C LYS A 298 19.10 10.67 -33.49
N VAL A 299 17.96 10.86 -32.82
CA VAL A 299 17.29 12.14 -32.69
C VAL A 299 18.21 13.20 -32.09
N VAL A 300 18.85 12.91 -30.97
CA VAL A 300 19.80 13.83 -30.31
C VAL A 300 20.97 14.20 -31.25
N LYS A 301 21.50 13.23 -32.00
CA LYS A 301 22.56 13.51 -32.99
C LYS A 301 22.08 14.42 -34.10
N LEU A 302 20.85 14.24 -34.56
CA LEU A 302 20.22 15.09 -35.59
C LEU A 302 19.95 16.49 -35.05
N GLU A 303 19.44 16.63 -33.85
CA GLU A 303 19.23 17.92 -33.17
C GLU A 303 20.54 18.70 -33.02
N LYS A 304 21.63 18.02 -32.65
CA LYS A 304 22.97 18.64 -32.61
C LYS A 304 23.44 19.13 -34.00
N LYS A 305 23.14 18.37 -35.06
CA LYS A 305 23.44 18.82 -36.44
C LYS A 305 22.58 20.02 -36.84
N ILE A 306 21.29 20.00 -36.50
CA ILE A 306 20.38 21.11 -36.77
C ILE A 306 20.83 22.37 -36.04
N ASN A 307 21.24 22.25 -34.75
CA ASN A 307 21.72 23.39 -33.98
C ASN A 307 23.02 23.97 -34.55
N LYS A 308 23.97 23.12 -34.99
CA LYS A 308 25.17 23.59 -35.71
C LYS A 308 24.83 24.30 -37.02
N MET A 309 23.82 23.84 -37.78
CA MET A 309 23.35 24.52 -38.97
C MET A 309 22.67 25.86 -38.68
N LYS A 310 21.85 25.91 -37.61
CA LYS A 310 21.25 27.16 -37.11
C LYS A 310 22.30 28.18 -36.71
N GLU A 311 23.38 27.76 -36.00
CA GLU A 311 24.51 28.61 -35.68
C GLU A 311 25.19 29.19 -36.92
N LYS A 312 25.44 28.36 -37.94
CA LYS A 312 26.02 28.78 -39.22
C LYS A 312 25.12 29.76 -39.96
N LEU A 313 23.81 29.68 -39.79
CA LEU A 313 22.81 30.56 -40.44
C LEU A 313 22.48 31.80 -39.59
N GLY A 314 23.13 32.03 -38.47
CA GLY A 314 22.86 33.19 -37.58
C GLY A 314 21.50 33.14 -36.89
N LEU A 315 20.84 31.98 -36.83
CA LEU A 315 19.48 31.81 -36.31
C LEU A 315 19.47 31.38 -34.80
N VAL A 316 20.51 31.64 -34.06
CA VAL A 316 20.60 31.18 -32.63
C VAL A 316 19.97 32.19 -31.70
N LEU A 317 18.80 31.83 -31.18
CA LEU A 317 18.33 32.33 -29.89
C LEU A 317 19.06 31.52 -28.78
N LYS A 318 19.81 32.19 -27.92
CA LYS A 318 20.47 31.58 -26.77
C LYS A 318 19.42 30.95 -25.83
N GLU A 319 19.23 29.62 -25.90
CA GLU A 319 18.44 28.93 -24.89
C GLU A 319 19.16 29.03 -23.54
N LYS A 320 18.49 29.65 -22.56
CA LYS A 320 18.99 29.68 -21.17
C LYS A 320 19.06 28.23 -20.66
N LYS A 321 20.25 27.76 -20.25
CA LYS A 321 20.39 26.50 -19.52
C LYS A 321 19.42 26.50 -18.34
N LYS A 322 18.50 25.54 -18.31
CA LYS A 322 17.55 25.38 -17.19
C LYS A 322 18.29 24.91 -15.97
N VAL A 323 18.23 25.67 -14.89
CA VAL A 323 18.89 25.34 -13.63
C VAL A 323 18.05 24.23 -12.94
N PRO A 324 18.68 23.14 -12.45
CA PRO A 324 17.98 22.11 -11.68
C PRO A 324 17.26 22.69 -10.47
N VAL A 325 16.01 22.30 -10.26
CA VAL A 325 15.21 22.71 -9.09
C VAL A 325 14.98 21.48 -8.22
N PHE A 326 15.40 21.60 -6.95
CA PHE A 326 15.27 20.55 -5.94
C PHE A 326 14.24 20.97 -4.90
N ASN A 327 13.51 20.00 -4.35
CA ASN A 327 12.63 20.20 -3.22
C ASN A 327 13.41 20.17 -1.89
N SER A 328 12.70 20.35 -0.76
CA SER A 328 13.29 20.37 0.60
C SER A 328 13.99 19.04 0.99
N TYR A 329 13.70 17.95 0.31
CA TYR A 329 14.31 16.64 0.54
C TYR A 329 15.50 16.37 -0.40
N GLY A 330 15.91 17.32 -1.24
CA GLY A 330 17.02 17.17 -2.18
C GLY A 330 16.71 16.37 -3.45
N PHE A 331 15.44 16.09 -3.73
CA PHE A 331 14.99 15.44 -4.98
C PHE A 331 14.58 16.47 -6.03
N TYR A 332 14.68 16.09 -7.31
CA TYR A 332 14.20 16.93 -8.39
C TYR A 332 12.67 17.13 -8.31
N THR A 333 12.21 18.36 -8.58
CA THR A 333 10.76 18.63 -8.63
C THR A 333 10.14 18.09 -9.92
N ALA A 334 8.85 17.72 -9.86
CA ALA A 334 8.11 17.25 -11.04
C ALA A 334 8.08 18.28 -12.17
N GLU A 335 7.95 19.55 -11.83
CA GLU A 335 7.97 20.66 -12.76
C GLU A 335 9.30 20.73 -13.52
N TYR A 336 10.43 20.68 -12.80
CA TYR A 336 11.74 20.63 -13.47
C TYR A 336 11.89 19.40 -14.36
N CYS A 337 11.51 18.21 -13.91
CA CYS A 337 11.60 16.99 -14.72
C CYS A 337 10.83 17.12 -16.04
N ARG A 338 9.60 17.63 -16.02
CA ARG A 338 8.79 17.86 -17.24
C ARG A 338 9.48 18.84 -18.20
N THR A 339 10.14 19.86 -17.70
CA THR A 339 10.83 20.86 -18.56
C THR A 339 12.04 20.30 -19.27
N THR A 340 12.63 19.20 -18.79
CA THR A 340 13.83 18.57 -19.39
C THR A 340 13.51 17.70 -20.59
N LYS A 341 12.23 17.35 -20.81
CA LYS A 341 11.77 16.37 -21.81
C LYS A 341 12.40 14.98 -21.68
N LYS A 342 12.99 14.66 -20.53
CA LYS A 342 13.54 13.34 -20.25
C LYS A 342 12.43 12.39 -19.79
N PRO A 343 12.55 11.07 -20.06
CA PRO A 343 11.58 10.08 -19.60
C PRO A 343 11.38 10.13 -18.09
N MET A 344 10.13 10.06 -17.65
CA MET A 344 9.75 9.96 -16.23
C MET A 344 9.21 8.56 -16.00
N ILE A 345 9.92 7.78 -15.22
CA ILE A 345 9.68 6.35 -15.01
C ILE A 345 8.97 6.15 -13.68
N GLN A 346 7.88 5.38 -13.66
CA GLN A 346 7.20 4.98 -12.43
C GLN A 346 7.96 3.83 -11.72
N PRO A 347 7.83 3.67 -10.41
CA PRO A 347 8.50 2.60 -9.66
C PRO A 347 8.18 1.19 -10.18
N SER A 348 6.94 0.97 -10.62
CA SER A 348 6.52 -0.30 -11.24
C SER A 348 7.26 -0.60 -12.54
N GLU A 349 7.57 0.42 -13.33
CA GLU A 349 8.27 0.31 -14.60
C GLU A 349 9.78 0.18 -14.42
N TYR A 350 10.33 0.80 -13.37
CA TYR A 350 11.77 0.82 -13.10
C TYR A 350 12.36 -0.59 -12.91
N ARG A 351 11.57 -1.54 -12.43
CA ARG A 351 12.01 -2.94 -12.28
C ARG A 351 12.59 -3.54 -13.57
N ALA A 352 12.09 -3.10 -14.73
CA ALA A 352 12.58 -3.56 -16.05
C ALA A 352 13.93 -2.94 -16.44
N PHE A 353 14.33 -1.84 -15.82
CA PHE A 353 15.50 -1.05 -16.21
C PHE A 353 16.57 -0.94 -15.14
N LYS A 354 16.34 -1.52 -13.95
CA LYS A 354 17.23 -1.42 -12.77
C LYS A 354 18.68 -1.88 -13.00
N ASP A 355 18.91 -2.67 -14.03
CA ASP A 355 20.25 -3.19 -14.37
C ASP A 355 21.03 -2.27 -15.31
N VAL A 356 20.36 -1.32 -15.98
CA VAL A 356 20.97 -0.40 -16.97
C VAL A 356 20.76 1.08 -16.66
N LEU A 357 19.67 1.43 -15.96
CA LEU A 357 19.40 2.79 -15.49
C LEU A 357 19.57 2.86 -13.98
N LEU A 358 20.66 3.49 -13.54
CA LEU A 358 21.06 3.48 -12.14
C LEU A 358 20.99 4.88 -11.53
N SER A 359 20.55 4.96 -10.27
CA SER A 359 20.66 6.18 -9.48
C SER A 359 22.13 6.54 -9.21
N GLN A 360 22.38 7.78 -8.81
CA GLN A 360 23.72 8.23 -8.47
C GLN A 360 24.37 7.34 -7.39
N THR A 361 23.60 6.95 -6.36
CA THR A 361 24.08 6.03 -5.31
C THR A 361 24.48 4.69 -5.90
N ARG A 362 23.62 4.10 -6.73
CA ARG A 362 23.90 2.80 -7.33
C ARG A 362 25.07 2.84 -8.31
N CYS A 363 25.27 3.97 -9.00
CA CYS A 363 26.46 4.18 -9.84
C CYS A 363 27.77 4.18 -9.01
N LYS A 364 27.75 4.72 -7.78
CA LYS A 364 28.89 4.66 -6.87
C LYS A 364 29.18 3.23 -6.41
N GLU A 365 28.14 2.48 -6.04
CA GLU A 365 28.26 1.09 -5.58
C GLU A 365 28.92 0.17 -6.61
N ILE A 366 28.60 0.34 -7.88
CA ILE A 366 29.22 -0.42 -8.99
C ILE A 366 30.57 0.16 -9.46
N LYS A 367 31.18 1.05 -8.69
CA LYS A 367 32.45 1.72 -8.99
C LYS A 367 32.47 2.50 -10.33
N LYS A 368 31.32 2.97 -10.77
CA LYS A 368 31.13 3.81 -11.96
C LYS A 368 30.37 5.09 -11.57
N PRO A 369 30.94 5.98 -10.74
CA PRO A 369 30.27 7.17 -10.23
C PRO A 369 29.85 8.11 -11.36
N VAL A 370 28.82 8.90 -11.09
CA VAL A 370 28.35 9.96 -12.00
C VAL A 370 29.40 11.07 -12.02
N ARG A 371 29.77 11.54 -13.23
CA ARG A 371 30.74 12.62 -13.42
C ARG A 371 30.02 13.97 -13.38
N ASP A 372 30.76 15.02 -13.03
CA ASP A 372 30.23 16.38 -13.08
C ASP A 372 29.79 16.75 -14.51
N GLY A 373 28.54 17.22 -14.64
CA GLY A 373 27.95 17.53 -15.92
C GLY A 373 27.48 16.34 -16.74
N GLU A 374 27.51 15.12 -16.21
CA GLU A 374 26.98 13.95 -16.90
C GLU A 374 25.46 14.08 -17.13
N GLU A 375 25.04 13.75 -18.35
CA GLU A 375 23.66 13.92 -18.77
C GLU A 375 22.73 12.92 -18.05
N ILE A 376 21.66 13.44 -17.45
CA ILE A 376 20.59 12.61 -16.87
C ILE A 376 19.85 11.91 -18.00
N TYR A 377 19.67 10.61 -17.89
CA TYR A 377 18.98 9.80 -18.88
C TYR A 377 17.47 9.79 -18.71
N ALA A 378 17.03 9.60 -17.49
CA ALA A 378 15.62 9.56 -17.09
C ALA A 378 15.45 10.02 -15.64
N PHE A 379 14.20 10.21 -15.22
CA PHE A 379 13.85 10.46 -13.83
C PHE A 379 12.96 9.35 -13.29
N LEU A 380 13.30 8.80 -12.13
CA LEU A 380 12.48 7.82 -11.42
C LEU A 380 11.63 8.54 -10.38
N ARG A 381 10.32 8.30 -10.38
CA ARG A 381 9.45 8.75 -9.30
C ARG A 381 9.81 7.99 -8.01
N VAL A 382 10.05 8.73 -6.93
CA VAL A 382 10.29 8.20 -5.58
C VAL A 382 9.36 8.91 -4.61
N ARG A 383 9.20 8.38 -3.40
CA ARG A 383 8.24 8.89 -2.39
C ARG A 383 8.27 10.42 -2.24
N ASN A 384 9.45 11.02 -2.24
CA ASN A 384 9.62 12.45 -1.97
C ASN A 384 10.02 13.27 -3.21
N GLY A 385 9.73 12.82 -4.43
CA GLY A 385 10.07 13.56 -5.64
C GLY A 385 10.61 12.67 -6.77
N TYR A 386 11.64 13.14 -7.46
CA TYR A 386 12.25 12.40 -8.56
C TYR A 386 13.76 12.29 -8.39
N CYS A 387 14.33 11.11 -8.58
CA CYS A 387 15.76 10.93 -8.63
C CYS A 387 16.25 10.75 -10.07
N ALA A 388 17.40 11.34 -10.38
CA ALA A 388 18.02 11.18 -11.68
C ALA A 388 18.56 9.76 -11.87
N LEU A 389 18.36 9.22 -13.07
CA LEU A 389 18.92 7.96 -13.52
C LEU A 389 19.94 8.18 -14.62
N TYR A 390 21.01 7.42 -14.56
CA TYR A 390 22.14 7.46 -15.47
C TYR A 390 22.30 6.10 -16.15
N TYR A 391 22.58 6.10 -17.42
CA TYR A 391 22.79 4.86 -18.16
C TYR A 391 24.13 4.22 -17.80
N ARG A 392 24.12 2.92 -17.50
CA ARG A 392 25.32 2.11 -17.24
C ARG A 392 25.18 0.77 -17.93
N ASN A 393 26.12 0.48 -18.81
CA ASN A 393 26.22 -0.87 -19.37
C ASN A 393 26.91 -1.76 -18.34
N VAL A 394 26.11 -2.48 -17.56
CA VAL A 394 26.59 -3.46 -16.59
C VAL A 394 26.57 -4.81 -17.29
N LYS A 395 27.73 -5.27 -17.81
CA LYS A 395 27.84 -6.66 -18.24
C LYS A 395 27.53 -7.53 -17.02
N ARG A 396 26.53 -8.40 -17.10
CA ARG A 396 26.31 -9.45 -16.10
C ARG A 396 27.59 -10.29 -16.07
N GLY A 397 28.38 -10.16 -15.03
CA GLY A 397 29.40 -11.15 -14.69
C GLY A 397 28.67 -12.47 -14.46
N ASN A 398 29.09 -13.52 -15.11
CA ASN A 398 28.69 -14.87 -14.77
C ASN A 398 28.95 -15.06 -13.27
N LYS A 399 27.91 -15.40 -12.53
CA LYS A 399 28.07 -16.00 -11.22
C LYS A 399 28.42 -17.46 -11.43
N ASP A 400 29.71 -17.70 -11.70
CA ASP A 400 30.38 -18.97 -11.51
C ASP A 400 31.83 -18.57 -11.23
N ASP A 401 32.11 -18.45 -9.95
CA ASP A 401 33.38 -18.72 -9.24
C ASP A 401 33.11 -18.50 -7.74
#